data_3ea43b18a151d7dc64360d2fcfe656a5
#
_entry.id   3ea43b18a151d7dc64360d2fcfe656a5
#
_cell.length_a   1.000
_cell.length_b   1.000
_cell.length_c   1.000
_cell.angle_alpha   90.00
_cell.angle_beta   90.00
_cell.angle_gamma   90.00
#
_symmetry.space_group_name_H-M   'P 1'
#
loop_
_entity.id
_entity.type
_entity.pdbx_description
1 polymer ?
#
loop_
_entity_poly.entity_id
_entity_poly.type
_entity_poly.pdbx_seq_one_letter_code
_entity_poly.pdbx_strand_id
1 'polypeptide(L)'
;MSEAPDAEVRSTEVRLLHMVFPDHTNHLGTLFGGQALAWMDMAAFIVASRWARTTVVTARSEQVDFNQPIHKGDLVEVIATIVRVGRSSMNVDVEVVTENLLSGERKLCTRGRFVMIALDPLGRPTPV
;
A
#
# COMPACT_ATOMS: atom_id res chain seq x y z
N MET A 1 12.06 7.27 -27.39
CA MET A 1 12.25 5.91 -27.57
C MET A 1 11.42 5.12 -26.58
N SER A 2 11.06 4.00 -26.89
CA SER A 2 10.10 3.29 -26.10
C SER A 2 10.77 2.24 -25.23
N GLU A 3 10.12 1.94 -24.14
CA GLU A 3 10.51 0.85 -23.28
C GLU A 3 10.22 -0.47 -23.94
N ALA A 4 10.97 -1.48 -23.61
CA ALA A 4 10.66 -2.83 -24.01
C ALA A 4 9.42 -3.28 -23.22
N PRO A 5 8.25 -3.43 -23.88
CA PRO A 5 7.01 -3.69 -23.15
C PRO A 5 6.98 -5.06 -22.45
N ASP A 6 7.83 -5.99 -22.87
CA ASP A 6 7.90 -7.31 -22.27
C ASP A 6 9.04 -7.44 -21.25
N ALA A 7 9.71 -6.34 -20.90
CA ALA A 7 10.75 -6.38 -19.87
C ALA A 7 10.12 -6.66 -18.51
N GLU A 8 10.75 -7.55 -17.76
CA GLU A 8 10.32 -7.83 -16.39
C GLU A 8 10.52 -6.61 -15.51
N VAL A 9 9.51 -6.27 -14.71
CA VAL A 9 9.57 -5.15 -13.79
C VAL A 9 9.71 -5.67 -12.38
N ARG A 10 10.78 -5.25 -11.69
CA ARG A 10 10.95 -5.46 -10.26
C ARG A 10 11.18 -4.10 -9.62
N SER A 11 10.18 -3.65 -8.87
CA SER A 11 10.23 -2.37 -8.19
C SER A 11 10.10 -2.59 -6.70
N THR A 12 10.81 -1.80 -5.90
CA THR A 12 10.68 -1.82 -4.45
C THR A 12 9.66 -0.82 -3.95
N GLU A 13 9.01 -0.08 -4.84
CA GLU A 13 8.04 0.93 -4.46
C GLU A 13 6.86 0.92 -5.39
N VAL A 14 5.67 1.12 -4.82
CA VAL A 14 4.42 1.29 -5.55
C VAL A 14 3.69 2.49 -4.96
N ARG A 15 3.12 3.32 -5.82
CA ARG A 15 2.30 4.48 -5.43
C ARG A 15 0.94 4.35 -6.07
N LEU A 16 -0.10 4.38 -5.25
CA LEU A 16 -1.49 4.31 -5.71
C LEU A 16 -2.20 5.60 -5.33
N LEU A 17 -2.99 6.10 -6.24
CA LEU A 17 -3.76 7.33 -6.01
C LEU A 17 -5.23 6.99 -5.88
N HIS A 18 -5.89 7.62 -4.90
CA HIS A 18 -7.32 7.49 -4.67
C HIS A 18 -7.90 8.85 -4.36
N MET A 19 -9.12 9.08 -4.85
CA MET A 19 -9.92 10.21 -4.35
C MET A 19 -10.79 9.71 -3.22
N VAL A 20 -10.98 10.54 -2.20
CA VAL A 20 -11.85 10.20 -1.07
C VAL A 20 -13.26 10.67 -1.40
N PHE A 21 -14.14 9.72 -1.75
CA PHE A 21 -15.55 9.98 -2.02
C PHE A 21 -16.38 9.85 -0.74
N PRO A 22 -17.60 10.43 -0.70
CA PRO A 22 -18.45 10.31 0.49
C PRO A 22 -18.67 8.88 0.96
N ASP A 23 -18.76 7.91 0.03
CA ASP A 23 -18.96 6.49 0.37
C ASP A 23 -17.81 5.91 1.18
N HIS A 24 -16.65 6.52 1.14
CA HIS A 24 -15.47 6.07 1.88
C HIS A 24 -15.42 6.67 3.27
N THR A 25 -16.35 7.55 3.64
CA THR A 25 -16.25 8.34 4.86
C THR A 25 -17.33 7.98 5.87
N ASN A 26 -17.03 8.27 7.13
CA ASN A 26 -17.96 8.13 8.23
C ASN A 26 -18.87 9.36 8.32
N HIS A 27 -19.69 9.43 9.38
CA HIS A 27 -20.64 10.54 9.58
C HIS A 27 -19.97 11.89 9.82
N LEU A 28 -18.67 11.92 10.08
CA LEU A 28 -17.90 13.15 10.28
C LEU A 28 -17.24 13.64 8.99
N GLY A 29 -17.42 12.91 7.88
CA GLY A 29 -16.79 13.27 6.60
C GLY A 29 -15.31 12.90 6.54
N THR A 30 -14.85 11.99 7.40
CA THR A 30 -13.47 11.52 7.38
C THR A 30 -13.41 10.06 6.94
N LEU A 31 -12.31 9.69 6.32
CA LEU A 31 -12.10 8.35 5.78
C LEU A 31 -12.19 7.30 6.88
N PHE A 32 -12.95 6.22 6.63
CA PHE A 32 -12.95 5.08 7.54
C PHE A 32 -11.55 4.48 7.64
N GLY A 33 -11.14 4.16 8.88
CA GLY A 33 -9.85 3.50 9.10
C GLY A 33 -9.74 2.18 8.34
N GLY A 34 -10.84 1.42 8.27
CA GLY A 34 -10.86 0.18 7.49
C GLY A 34 -10.63 0.39 6.00
N GLN A 35 -11.11 1.50 5.45
CA GLN A 35 -10.87 1.81 4.04
C GLN A 35 -9.40 2.16 3.81
N ALA A 36 -8.81 2.93 4.73
CA ALA A 36 -7.38 3.24 4.64
C ALA A 36 -6.55 1.97 4.71
N LEU A 37 -6.89 1.07 5.65
CA LEU A 37 -6.20 -0.22 5.77
C LEU A 37 -6.33 -1.06 4.50
N ALA A 38 -7.51 -1.09 3.88
CA ALA A 38 -7.72 -1.83 2.64
C ALA A 38 -6.82 -1.30 1.52
N TRP A 39 -6.73 0.02 1.38
CA TRP A 39 -5.85 0.63 0.37
C TRP A 39 -4.38 0.36 0.66
N MET A 40 -3.99 0.40 1.94
CA MET A 40 -2.61 0.11 2.35
C MET A 40 -2.25 -1.35 2.05
N ASP A 41 -3.15 -2.27 2.38
CA ASP A 41 -2.94 -3.69 2.14
C ASP A 41 -2.83 -3.98 0.64
N MET A 42 -3.66 -3.33 -0.17
CA MET A 42 -3.61 -3.47 -1.63
C MET A 42 -2.26 -3.01 -2.17
N ALA A 43 -1.76 -1.87 -1.71
CA ALA A 43 -0.47 -1.36 -2.16
C ALA A 43 0.67 -2.29 -1.75
N ALA A 44 0.62 -2.82 -0.52
CA ALA A 44 1.62 -3.78 -0.04
C ALA A 44 1.58 -5.07 -0.87
N PHE A 45 0.38 -5.56 -1.17
CA PHE A 45 0.19 -6.73 -2.01
C PHE A 45 0.80 -6.54 -3.39
N ILE A 46 0.55 -5.38 -4.01
CA ILE A 46 1.04 -5.12 -5.37
C ILE A 46 2.57 -5.07 -5.39
N VAL A 47 3.20 -4.32 -4.47
CA VAL A 47 4.66 -4.20 -4.49
C VAL A 47 5.33 -5.53 -4.19
N ALA A 48 4.78 -6.31 -3.25
CA ALA A 48 5.33 -7.60 -2.90
C ALA A 48 5.15 -8.61 -4.03
N SER A 49 4.00 -8.60 -4.69
CA SER A 49 3.72 -9.49 -5.83
C SER A 49 4.64 -9.20 -7.01
N ARG A 50 4.89 -7.92 -7.28
CA ARG A 50 5.79 -7.51 -8.35
C ARG A 50 7.24 -7.90 -8.08
N TRP A 51 7.61 -7.94 -6.81
CA TRP A 51 8.95 -8.38 -6.42
C TRP A 51 9.08 -9.90 -6.50
N ALA A 52 8.16 -10.63 -5.88
CA ALA A 52 8.26 -12.09 -5.75
C ALA A 52 7.86 -12.85 -7.03
N ARG A 53 6.95 -12.26 -7.82
CA ARG A 53 6.40 -12.89 -9.02
C ARG A 53 5.79 -14.26 -8.76
N THR A 54 5.20 -14.42 -7.58
CA THR A 54 4.45 -15.61 -7.18
C THR A 54 3.27 -15.15 -6.32
N THR A 55 2.47 -16.09 -5.86
CA THR A 55 1.35 -15.77 -4.97
C THR A 55 1.88 -15.17 -3.68
N VAL A 56 1.27 -14.07 -3.26
CA VAL A 56 1.64 -13.36 -2.04
C VAL A 56 0.39 -13.15 -1.20
N VAL A 57 0.52 -13.35 0.11
CA VAL A 57 -0.56 -13.05 1.05
C VAL A 57 -0.03 -12.16 2.17
N THR A 58 -0.95 -11.46 2.81
CA THR A 58 -0.63 -10.64 3.99
C THR A 58 -0.62 -11.54 5.21
N ALA A 59 0.52 -11.63 5.88
CA ALA A 59 0.62 -12.39 7.12
C ALA A 59 0.12 -11.57 8.31
N ARG A 60 0.49 -10.30 8.37
CA ARG A 60 0.04 -9.39 9.43
C ARG A 60 0.37 -7.95 9.09
N SER A 61 -0.33 -7.03 9.76
CA SER A 61 0.02 -5.61 9.79
C SER A 61 0.56 -5.27 11.17
N GLU A 62 1.51 -4.34 11.22
CA GLU A 62 2.17 -3.93 12.46
C GLU A 62 2.15 -2.42 12.57
N GLN A 63 1.88 -1.92 13.78
CA GLN A 63 2.06 -0.51 14.13
C GLN A 63 1.40 0.45 13.14
N VAL A 64 0.12 0.22 12.84
CA VAL A 64 -0.61 1.15 11.98
C VAL A 64 -1.07 2.33 12.84
N ASP A 65 -0.55 3.52 12.52
CA ASP A 65 -0.85 4.74 13.25
C ASP A 65 -1.66 5.67 12.38
N PHE A 66 -2.82 6.10 12.89
CA PHE A 66 -3.69 7.06 12.22
C PHE A 66 -3.45 8.42 12.88
N ASN A 67 -2.50 9.18 12.35
CA ASN A 67 -2.03 10.41 12.98
C ASN A 67 -2.88 11.63 12.66
N GLN A 68 -3.48 11.66 11.48
CA GLN A 68 -4.27 12.79 11.00
C GLN A 68 -5.52 12.27 10.31
N PRO A 69 -6.66 12.94 10.46
CA PRO A 69 -7.86 12.56 9.72
C PRO A 69 -7.70 12.85 8.23
N ILE A 70 -8.34 12.02 7.42
CA ILE A 70 -8.38 12.17 5.97
C ILE A 70 -9.80 12.54 5.61
N HIS A 71 -9.98 13.62 4.86
CA HIS A 71 -11.30 14.18 4.58
C HIS A 71 -11.79 13.83 3.19
N LYS A 72 -13.10 13.79 3.02
CA LYS A 72 -13.68 13.65 1.69
C LYS A 72 -13.18 14.78 0.81
N GLY A 73 -12.92 14.47 -0.46
CA GLY A 73 -12.38 15.44 -1.41
C GLY A 73 -10.87 15.50 -1.44
N ASP A 74 -10.19 14.91 -0.45
CA ASP A 74 -8.73 14.82 -0.50
C ASP A 74 -8.28 13.83 -1.57
N LEU A 75 -7.14 14.12 -2.19
CA LEU A 75 -6.41 13.12 -2.95
C LEU A 75 -5.53 12.35 -1.97
N VAL A 76 -5.54 11.04 -2.07
CA VAL A 76 -4.73 10.16 -1.24
C VAL A 76 -3.69 9.47 -2.09
N GLU A 77 -2.44 9.56 -1.68
CA GLU A 77 -1.37 8.77 -2.27
C GLU A 77 -0.92 7.72 -1.25
N VAL A 78 -1.02 6.45 -1.64
CA VAL A 78 -0.59 5.33 -0.81
C VAL A 78 0.73 4.85 -1.34
N ILE A 79 1.78 4.94 -0.53
CA ILE A 79 3.15 4.64 -0.94
C ILE A 79 3.61 3.40 -0.19
N ALA A 80 3.84 2.32 -0.91
CA ALA A 80 4.31 1.06 -0.35
C ALA A 80 5.74 0.81 -0.79
N THR A 81 6.62 0.55 0.16
CA THR A 81 8.04 0.36 -0.09
C THR A 81 8.52 -0.92 0.60
N ILE A 82 9.16 -1.82 -0.14
CA ILE A 82 9.79 -2.99 0.45
C ILE A 82 11.05 -2.53 1.17
N VAL A 83 11.09 -2.77 2.47
CA VAL A 83 12.23 -2.34 3.31
C VAL A 83 13.10 -3.50 3.73
N ARG A 84 12.60 -4.73 3.65
CA ARG A 84 13.38 -5.91 4.00
C ARG A 84 12.82 -7.12 3.27
N VAL A 85 13.72 -7.96 2.76
CA VAL A 85 13.36 -9.23 2.12
C VAL A 85 14.00 -10.33 2.94
N GLY A 86 13.18 -11.23 3.47
CA GLY A 86 13.64 -12.45 4.12
C GLY A 86 13.64 -13.59 3.13
N ARG A 87 13.67 -14.82 3.65
CA ARG A 87 13.68 -16.00 2.78
C ARG A 87 12.37 -16.13 1.99
N SER A 88 11.24 -16.07 2.68
CA SER A 88 9.91 -16.21 2.08
C SER A 88 9.00 -15.04 2.44
N SER A 89 9.54 -13.99 3.07
CA SER A 89 8.78 -12.85 3.54
C SER A 89 9.35 -11.55 3.04
N MET A 90 8.50 -10.53 3.04
CA MET A 90 8.89 -9.16 2.69
C MET A 90 8.22 -8.23 3.69
N ASN A 91 8.99 -7.32 4.27
CA ASN A 91 8.44 -6.26 5.10
C ASN A 91 8.20 -5.05 4.20
N VAL A 92 6.98 -4.55 4.24
CA VAL A 92 6.57 -3.42 3.40
C VAL A 92 6.12 -2.29 4.31
N ASP A 93 6.78 -1.15 4.23
CA ASP A 93 6.31 0.06 4.89
C ASP A 93 5.34 0.77 3.97
N VAL A 94 4.20 1.19 4.53
CA VAL A 94 3.16 1.86 3.77
C VAL A 94 2.83 3.18 4.43
N GLU A 95 2.82 4.24 3.63
CA GLU A 95 2.44 5.58 4.06
C GLU A 95 1.23 6.03 3.27
N VAL A 96 0.34 6.77 3.94
CA VAL A 96 -0.81 7.40 3.32
C VAL A 96 -0.64 8.90 3.45
N VAL A 97 -0.47 9.55 2.32
CA VAL A 97 -0.25 11.00 2.23
C VAL A 97 -1.45 11.63 1.56
N THR A 98 -2.00 12.67 2.16
CA THR A 98 -3.11 13.41 1.54
C THR A 98 -2.58 14.64 0.83
N GLU A 99 -3.31 15.06 -0.19
CA GLU A 99 -3.04 16.30 -0.89
C GLU A 99 -4.34 17.06 -1.09
N ASN A 100 -4.33 18.32 -0.70
CA ASN A 100 -5.42 19.23 -1.04
C ASN A 100 -5.15 19.73 -2.46
N LEU A 101 -6.05 19.39 -3.38
CA LEU A 101 -5.82 19.69 -4.79
C LEU A 101 -5.85 21.18 -5.12
N LEU A 102 -6.50 21.99 -4.26
CA LEU A 102 -6.57 23.43 -4.49
C LEU A 102 -5.33 24.15 -4.00
N SER A 103 -4.77 23.72 -2.88
CA SER A 103 -3.61 24.39 -2.28
C SER A 103 -2.29 23.69 -2.58
N GLY A 104 -2.35 22.39 -2.91
CA GLY A 104 -1.15 21.57 -3.06
C GLY A 104 -0.55 21.13 -1.75
N GLU A 105 -1.17 21.44 -0.63
CA GLU A 105 -0.66 21.04 0.68
C GLU A 105 -0.74 19.54 0.85
N ARG A 106 0.35 18.93 1.33
CA ARG A 106 0.46 17.49 1.53
C ARG A 106 0.74 17.19 3.00
N LYS A 107 0.15 16.08 3.51
CA LYS A 107 0.30 15.65 4.90
C LYS A 107 0.44 14.15 4.96
N LEU A 108 1.39 13.68 5.78
CA LEU A 108 1.46 12.27 6.14
C LEU A 108 0.38 12.00 7.19
N CYS A 109 -0.60 11.16 6.84
CA CYS A 109 -1.76 10.92 7.72
C CYS A 109 -1.73 9.57 8.40
N THR A 110 -1.22 8.55 7.73
CA THR A 110 -1.21 7.18 8.25
C THR A 110 0.06 6.50 7.82
N ARG A 111 0.55 5.63 8.68
CA ARG A 111 1.76 4.86 8.41
C ARG A 111 1.61 3.49 9.06
N GLY A 112 2.12 2.45 8.39
CA GLY A 112 2.09 1.11 8.95
C GLY A 112 3.07 0.20 8.25
N ARG A 113 3.26 -0.99 8.80
CA ARG A 113 4.11 -2.02 8.22
C ARG A 113 3.27 -3.27 7.98
N PHE A 114 3.48 -3.88 6.83
CA PHE A 114 2.83 -5.12 6.44
C PHE A 114 3.88 -6.18 6.19
N VAL A 115 3.65 -7.37 6.74
CA VAL A 115 4.51 -8.51 6.49
C VAL A 115 3.82 -9.39 5.48
N MET A 116 4.44 -9.56 4.32
CA MET A 116 3.91 -10.31 3.19
C MET A 116 4.67 -11.61 3.04
N ILE A 117 3.98 -12.68 2.69
CA ILE A 117 4.56 -14.02 2.56
C ILE A 117 4.33 -14.53 1.14
N ALA A 118 5.39 -15.04 0.52
CA ALA A 118 5.31 -15.70 -0.78
C ALA A 118 4.90 -17.16 -0.59
N LEU A 119 3.96 -17.62 -1.41
CA LEU A 119 3.44 -18.98 -1.34
C LEU A 119 3.69 -19.71 -2.65
N ASP A 120 3.98 -21.02 -2.53
CA ASP A 120 4.07 -21.90 -3.68
C ASP A 120 2.65 -22.32 -4.14
N PRO A 121 2.53 -23.08 -5.25
CA PRO A 121 1.20 -23.50 -5.72
C PRO A 121 0.42 -24.36 -4.72
N LEU A 122 1.08 -24.95 -3.73
CA LEU A 122 0.41 -25.73 -2.69
C LEU A 122 0.06 -24.89 -1.47
N GLY A 123 0.31 -23.58 -1.51
CA GLY A 123 -0.02 -22.70 -0.42
C GLY A 123 0.98 -22.69 0.71
N ARG A 124 2.21 -23.16 0.48
CA ARG A 124 3.25 -23.18 1.49
C ARG A 124 4.25 -22.05 1.26
N PRO A 125 4.86 -21.48 2.33
CA PRO A 125 5.89 -20.45 2.15
C PRO A 125 6.98 -20.93 1.19
N THR A 126 7.38 -20.03 0.29
CA THR A 126 8.40 -20.32 -0.72
C THR A 126 9.37 -19.15 -0.81
N PRO A 127 10.63 -19.39 -1.20
CA PRO A 127 11.60 -18.29 -1.34
C PRO A 127 11.11 -17.22 -2.33
N VAL A 128 11.39 -15.98 -1.98
CA VAL A 128 11.08 -14.83 -2.84
C VAL A 128 12.23 -14.51 -3.79
#